data_d329873f08d3919a396bc425bfb9fc19
#
_entry.id   d329873f08d3919a396bc425bfb9fc19
#
_cell.length_a   1.000
_cell.length_b   1.000
_cell.length_c   1.000
_cell.angle_alpha   90.00
_cell.angle_beta   90.00
_cell.angle_gamma   90.00
#
_symmetry.space_group_name_H-M   'P 1'
#
loop_
_entity.id
_entity.type
_entity.pdbx_description
1 polymer ?
#
loop_
_entity_poly.entity_id
_entity_poly.type
_entity_poly.pdbx_seq_one_letter_code
_entity_poly.pdbx_strand_id
1 'polypeptide(L)'
;MKVQVAKENFINYCEYEKGLSANTLKSYNYEINLYQTYLEDKLSIIDIEKVSKEDIESYLKYCYLKNEDSKTISHKITTIYNFHNYLLREKVIKDNQAEFIDRPKLAKHLPYTLTVKEIDKLLDIELVTVFDYRDKAMLELMYGTGLRVSELVSLTVYDVDFYNAFLRIKGKGSKERIVPINNASLKYLKLYLDRRCLLLKKKTSDELFLNARGEGISRQGFFKNLKKILAKKGMPTNISPHSLRHSFATHLIENGADLRSVQTMLGHSDITTTKIYTHISNEKVTKDYLINHPRAKKEE
;
A
#
# COMPACT_ATOMS: atom_id res chain seq x y z
N MET A 1 -13.74 1.65 -34.31
CA MET A 1 -12.94 0.58 -33.64
C MET A 1 -13.79 -0.10 -32.58
N LYS A 2 -13.76 -1.46 -32.50
CA LYS A 2 -14.50 -2.17 -31.45
C LYS A 2 -13.95 -1.85 -30.05
N VAL A 3 -14.83 -1.72 -29.04
CA VAL A 3 -14.45 -1.43 -27.65
C VAL A 3 -13.45 -2.44 -27.11
N GLN A 4 -13.62 -3.73 -27.42
CA GLN A 4 -12.70 -4.82 -27.05
C GLN A 4 -11.27 -4.55 -27.54
N VAL A 5 -11.10 -4.23 -28.84
CA VAL A 5 -9.79 -3.97 -29.44
C VAL A 5 -9.17 -2.69 -28.86
N ALA A 6 -9.96 -1.65 -28.65
CA ALA A 6 -9.53 -0.41 -28.04
C ALA A 6 -8.98 -0.64 -26.64
N LYS A 7 -9.65 -1.47 -25.82
CA LYS A 7 -9.21 -1.88 -24.48
C LYS A 7 -7.87 -2.62 -24.52
N GLU A 8 -7.74 -3.64 -25.37
CA GLU A 8 -6.51 -4.42 -25.47
C GLU A 8 -5.32 -3.53 -25.85
N ASN A 9 -5.50 -2.66 -26.82
CA ASN A 9 -4.48 -1.68 -27.22
C ASN A 9 -4.11 -0.73 -26.09
N PHE A 10 -5.09 -0.24 -25.32
CA PHE A 10 -4.83 0.63 -24.16
C PHE A 10 -4.04 -0.09 -23.06
N ILE A 11 -4.37 -1.34 -22.75
CA ILE A 11 -3.64 -2.12 -21.75
C ILE A 11 -2.20 -2.35 -22.20
N ASN A 12 -1.99 -2.73 -23.47
CA ASN A 12 -0.66 -2.88 -24.05
C ASN A 12 0.14 -1.58 -23.99
N TYR A 13 -0.46 -0.44 -24.36
CA TYR A 13 0.16 0.88 -24.20
C TYR A 13 0.57 1.16 -22.74
N CYS A 14 -0.32 0.89 -21.79
CA CYS A 14 -0.02 1.07 -20.37
C CYS A 14 1.13 0.19 -19.87
N GLU A 15 1.24 -1.03 -20.40
CA GLU A 15 2.29 -1.98 -20.04
C GLU A 15 3.64 -1.61 -20.68
N TYR A 16 3.69 -1.50 -22.01
CA TYR A 16 4.94 -1.41 -22.76
C TYR A 16 5.48 0.01 -22.91
N GLU A 17 4.60 0.99 -23.09
CA GLU A 17 5.04 2.38 -23.28
C GLU A 17 5.08 3.19 -21.97
N LYS A 18 4.06 3.01 -21.09
CA LYS A 18 3.99 3.72 -19.80
C LYS A 18 4.73 3.00 -18.68
N GLY A 19 5.08 1.73 -18.84
CA GLY A 19 5.76 0.94 -17.80
C GLY A 19 4.99 0.87 -16.48
N LEU A 20 3.65 0.79 -16.55
CA LEU A 20 2.82 0.79 -15.35
C LEU A 20 2.99 -0.52 -14.57
N SER A 21 2.81 -0.45 -13.25
CA SER A 21 2.92 -1.64 -12.41
C SER A 21 1.82 -2.67 -12.71
N ALA A 22 2.12 -3.97 -12.53
CA ALA A 22 1.16 -5.06 -12.72
C ALA A 22 -0.16 -4.84 -11.93
N ASN A 23 -0.11 -4.22 -10.75
CA ASN A 23 -1.32 -3.91 -9.99
C ASN A 23 -2.14 -2.80 -10.63
N THR A 24 -1.49 -1.79 -11.21
CA THR A 24 -2.18 -0.71 -11.95
C THR A 24 -2.83 -1.26 -13.21
N LEU A 25 -2.11 -2.12 -13.96
CA LEU A 25 -2.64 -2.78 -15.14
C LEU A 25 -3.85 -3.66 -14.83
N LYS A 26 -3.78 -4.46 -13.75
CA LYS A 26 -4.92 -5.26 -13.28
C LYS A 26 -6.13 -4.39 -12.91
N SER A 27 -5.90 -3.26 -12.25
CA SER A 27 -6.96 -2.32 -11.88
C SER A 27 -7.60 -1.70 -13.13
N TYR A 28 -6.79 -1.20 -14.06
CA TYR A 28 -7.30 -0.62 -15.32
C TYR A 28 -8.05 -1.64 -16.15
N ASN A 29 -7.49 -2.83 -16.32
CA ASN A 29 -8.16 -3.90 -17.07
C ASN A 29 -9.51 -4.29 -16.45
N TYR A 30 -9.58 -4.39 -15.12
CA TYR A 30 -10.83 -4.68 -14.42
C TYR A 30 -11.87 -3.57 -14.64
N GLU A 31 -11.49 -2.30 -14.43
CA GLU A 31 -12.40 -1.16 -14.58
C GLU A 31 -12.89 -0.98 -16.01
N ILE A 32 -11.99 -1.12 -17.01
CA ILE A 32 -12.37 -1.01 -18.42
C ILE A 32 -13.22 -2.20 -18.87
N ASN A 33 -13.00 -3.40 -18.33
CA ASN A 33 -13.89 -4.54 -18.57
C ASN A 33 -15.32 -4.26 -18.11
N LEU A 34 -15.50 -3.72 -16.90
CA LEU A 34 -16.83 -3.36 -16.40
C LEU A 34 -17.50 -2.30 -17.28
N TYR A 35 -16.71 -1.32 -17.74
CA TYR A 35 -17.19 -0.28 -18.64
C TYR A 35 -17.59 -0.85 -20.01
N GLN A 36 -16.74 -1.68 -20.61
CA GLN A 36 -17.02 -2.38 -21.88
C GLN A 36 -18.31 -3.20 -21.76
N THR A 37 -18.43 -4.05 -20.73
CA THR A 37 -19.63 -4.88 -20.52
C THR A 37 -20.90 -4.02 -20.44
N TYR A 38 -20.83 -2.87 -19.77
CA TYR A 38 -21.97 -1.96 -19.71
C TYR A 38 -22.33 -1.37 -21.08
N LEU A 39 -21.34 -0.91 -21.84
CA LEU A 39 -21.56 -0.36 -23.19
C LEU A 39 -22.20 -1.38 -24.12
N GLU A 40 -21.68 -2.61 -24.11
CA GLU A 40 -22.15 -3.68 -25.00
C GLU A 40 -23.52 -4.23 -24.57
N ASP A 41 -23.68 -4.59 -23.28
CA ASP A 41 -24.88 -5.31 -22.79
C ASP A 41 -26.07 -4.37 -22.51
N LYS A 42 -25.82 -3.13 -22.10
CA LYS A 42 -26.88 -2.20 -21.70
C LYS A 42 -27.19 -1.15 -22.74
N LEU A 43 -26.19 -0.70 -23.49
CA LEU A 43 -26.36 0.34 -24.48
C LEU A 43 -26.24 -0.18 -25.93
N SER A 44 -25.87 -1.44 -26.13
CA SER A 44 -25.61 -2.04 -27.44
C SER A 44 -24.56 -1.29 -28.27
N ILE A 45 -23.61 -0.62 -27.59
CA ILE A 45 -22.53 0.13 -28.20
C ILE A 45 -21.31 -0.78 -28.33
N ILE A 46 -20.97 -1.20 -29.55
CA ILE A 46 -19.82 -2.05 -29.86
C ILE A 46 -18.62 -1.21 -30.32
N ASP A 47 -18.84 -0.06 -30.92
CA ASP A 47 -17.81 0.83 -31.48
C ASP A 47 -17.53 1.98 -30.52
N ILE A 48 -16.27 2.10 -30.08
CA ILE A 48 -15.86 3.12 -29.08
C ILE A 48 -16.04 4.56 -29.59
N GLU A 49 -15.98 4.79 -30.89
CA GLU A 49 -16.16 6.09 -31.54
C GLU A 49 -17.57 6.66 -31.36
N LYS A 50 -18.54 5.79 -31.06
CA LYS A 50 -19.95 6.16 -30.89
C LYS A 50 -20.30 6.52 -29.44
N VAL A 51 -19.37 6.36 -28.52
CA VAL A 51 -19.60 6.66 -27.10
C VAL A 51 -19.68 8.15 -26.89
N SER A 52 -20.81 8.58 -26.36
CA SER A 52 -21.08 9.97 -25.98
C SER A 52 -20.77 10.24 -24.49
N LYS A 53 -20.82 11.51 -24.10
CA LYS A 53 -20.75 11.91 -22.70
C LYS A 53 -21.91 11.30 -21.89
N GLU A 54 -23.10 11.31 -22.44
CA GLU A 54 -24.32 10.79 -21.83
C GLU A 54 -24.20 9.28 -21.52
N ASP A 55 -23.53 8.51 -22.38
CA ASP A 55 -23.28 7.08 -22.16
C ASP A 55 -22.35 6.86 -20.99
N ILE A 56 -21.32 7.68 -20.83
CA ILE A 56 -20.40 7.63 -19.68
C ILE A 56 -21.16 8.00 -18.39
N GLU A 57 -21.96 9.06 -18.41
CA GLU A 57 -22.79 9.47 -17.27
C GLU A 57 -23.80 8.39 -16.87
N SER A 58 -24.40 7.72 -17.85
CA SER A 58 -25.31 6.59 -17.64
C SER A 58 -24.59 5.41 -16.97
N TYR A 59 -23.37 5.08 -17.38
CA TYR A 59 -22.54 4.07 -16.71
C TYR A 59 -22.24 4.44 -15.26
N LEU A 60 -21.85 5.69 -15.01
CA LEU A 60 -21.55 6.15 -13.66
C LEU A 60 -22.79 6.13 -12.77
N LYS A 61 -23.94 6.54 -13.31
CA LYS A 61 -25.24 6.43 -12.61
C LYS A 61 -25.57 4.98 -12.27
N TYR A 62 -25.33 4.05 -13.18
CA TYR A 62 -25.50 2.62 -12.91
C TYR A 62 -24.58 2.13 -11.78
N CYS A 63 -23.33 2.61 -11.69
CA CYS A 63 -22.43 2.30 -10.59
C CYS A 63 -22.94 2.86 -9.25
N TYR A 64 -23.46 4.09 -9.24
CA TYR A 64 -24.12 4.67 -8.05
C TYR A 64 -25.31 3.84 -7.57
N LEU A 65 -26.15 3.39 -8.49
CA LEU A 65 -27.31 2.54 -8.15
C LEU A 65 -26.89 1.17 -7.58
N LYS A 66 -25.66 0.72 -7.85
CA LYS A 66 -25.05 -0.47 -7.23
C LYS A 66 -24.41 -0.20 -5.87
N ASN A 67 -24.61 0.98 -5.28
CA ASN A 67 -24.05 1.42 -4.00
C ASN A 67 -22.50 1.47 -4.00
N GLU A 68 -21.87 1.74 -5.14
CA GLU A 68 -20.43 2.01 -5.16
C GLU A 68 -20.17 3.38 -4.52
N ASP A 69 -19.11 3.47 -3.70
CA ASP A 69 -18.77 4.71 -3.02
C ASP A 69 -18.18 5.78 -3.97
N SER A 70 -18.25 7.04 -3.56
CA SER A 70 -17.78 8.18 -4.35
C SER A 70 -16.28 8.09 -4.70
N LYS A 71 -15.48 7.44 -3.88
CA LYS A 71 -14.04 7.24 -4.14
C LYS A 71 -13.82 6.22 -5.26
N THR A 72 -14.56 5.12 -5.24
CA THR A 72 -14.56 4.11 -6.30
C THR A 72 -15.01 4.72 -7.63
N ILE A 73 -16.09 5.51 -7.62
CA ILE A 73 -16.58 6.20 -8.81
C ILE A 73 -15.56 7.21 -9.34
N SER A 74 -14.94 8.01 -8.46
CA SER A 74 -13.86 8.93 -8.87
C SER A 74 -12.68 8.20 -9.52
N HIS A 75 -12.35 6.99 -9.04
CA HIS A 75 -11.33 6.14 -9.65
C HIS A 75 -11.75 5.65 -11.04
N LYS A 76 -13.00 5.20 -11.20
CA LYS A 76 -13.56 4.81 -12.50
C LYS A 76 -13.51 5.96 -13.52
N ILE A 77 -13.92 7.16 -13.12
CA ILE A 77 -13.84 8.37 -13.98
C ILE A 77 -12.39 8.60 -14.44
N THR A 78 -11.43 8.48 -13.51
CA THR A 78 -10.00 8.65 -13.85
C THR A 78 -9.53 7.58 -14.85
N THR A 79 -9.95 6.33 -14.68
CA THR A 79 -9.59 5.24 -15.59
C THR A 79 -10.19 5.43 -16.97
N ILE A 80 -11.49 5.80 -17.05
CA ILE A 80 -12.20 6.09 -18.31
C ILE A 80 -11.56 7.30 -19.00
N TYR A 81 -11.27 8.37 -18.25
CA TYR A 81 -10.57 9.54 -18.78
C TYR A 81 -9.21 9.17 -19.42
N ASN A 82 -8.41 8.37 -18.73
CA ASN A 82 -7.11 7.92 -19.24
C ASN A 82 -7.26 7.04 -20.49
N PHE A 83 -8.28 6.19 -20.53
CA PHE A 83 -8.60 5.34 -21.68
C PHE A 83 -9.01 6.21 -22.89
N HIS A 84 -9.96 7.12 -22.73
CA HIS A 84 -10.39 8.02 -23.82
C HIS A 84 -9.27 8.98 -24.25
N ASN A 85 -8.42 9.45 -23.33
CA ASN A 85 -7.26 10.26 -23.67
C ASN A 85 -6.22 9.51 -24.52
N TYR A 86 -6.03 8.21 -24.26
CA TYR A 86 -5.25 7.33 -25.12
C TYR A 86 -5.86 7.25 -26.52
N LEU A 87 -7.17 7.00 -26.63
CA LEU A 87 -7.87 6.91 -27.92
C LEU A 87 -7.83 8.20 -28.72
N LEU A 88 -7.91 9.36 -28.05
CA LEU A 88 -7.73 10.67 -28.66
C LEU A 88 -6.32 10.82 -29.24
N ARG A 89 -5.30 10.45 -28.46
CA ARG A 89 -3.90 10.47 -28.92
C ARG A 89 -3.67 9.57 -30.14
N GLU A 90 -4.27 8.39 -30.16
CA GLU A 90 -4.20 7.46 -31.29
C GLU A 90 -5.15 7.85 -32.45
N LYS A 91 -5.83 9.01 -32.36
CA LYS A 91 -6.77 9.52 -33.36
C LYS A 91 -7.93 8.58 -33.68
N VAL A 92 -8.30 7.70 -32.73
CA VAL A 92 -9.46 6.82 -32.84
C VAL A 92 -10.75 7.60 -32.59
N ILE A 93 -10.72 8.55 -31.66
CA ILE A 93 -11.82 9.48 -31.36
C ILE A 93 -11.35 10.92 -31.61
N LYS A 94 -12.31 11.83 -31.85
CA LYS A 94 -12.01 13.24 -32.08
C LYS A 94 -11.88 14.05 -30.81
N ASP A 95 -12.67 13.70 -29.78
CA ASP A 95 -12.75 14.41 -28.51
C ASP A 95 -12.80 13.42 -27.36
N ASN A 96 -12.20 13.78 -26.21
CA ASN A 96 -12.29 12.97 -24.99
C ASN A 96 -13.58 13.32 -24.24
N GLN A 97 -14.64 12.55 -24.47
CA GLN A 97 -15.94 12.76 -23.82
C GLN A 97 -15.88 12.65 -22.28
N ALA A 98 -14.90 11.93 -21.73
CA ALA A 98 -14.71 11.80 -20.28
C ALA A 98 -14.12 13.07 -19.63
N GLU A 99 -13.62 14.04 -20.40
CA GLU A 99 -13.11 15.31 -19.89
C GLU A 99 -14.25 16.18 -19.31
N PHE A 100 -15.44 16.06 -19.84
CA PHE A 100 -16.62 16.82 -19.45
C PHE A 100 -17.43 16.18 -18.33
N ILE A 101 -16.92 15.12 -17.70
CA ILE A 101 -17.59 14.42 -16.62
C ILE A 101 -17.28 15.08 -15.27
N ASP A 102 -18.31 15.47 -14.55
CA ASP A 102 -18.19 16.02 -13.20
C ASP A 102 -17.70 14.96 -12.23
N ARG A 103 -16.64 15.30 -11.50
CA ARG A 103 -16.11 14.42 -10.45
C ARG A 103 -16.86 14.61 -9.15
N PRO A 104 -17.24 13.53 -8.45
CA PRO A 104 -17.86 13.64 -7.13
C PRO A 104 -16.93 14.38 -6.17
N LYS A 105 -17.49 15.29 -5.38
CA LYS A 105 -16.76 15.95 -4.29
C LYS A 105 -16.43 14.88 -3.24
N LEU A 106 -15.17 14.50 -3.17
CA LEU A 106 -14.69 13.59 -2.14
C LEU A 106 -14.59 14.36 -0.81
N ALA A 107 -15.29 13.89 0.20
CA ALA A 107 -15.04 14.39 1.55
C ALA A 107 -13.56 14.10 1.90
N LYS A 108 -12.80 15.15 2.24
CA LYS A 108 -11.42 15.02 2.73
C LYS A 108 -11.50 14.40 4.13
N HIS A 109 -11.57 13.08 4.21
CA HIS A 109 -11.28 12.41 5.47
C HIS A 109 -9.78 12.56 5.75
N LEU A 110 -9.44 13.37 6.75
CA LEU A 110 -8.08 13.38 7.27
C LEU A 110 -7.74 11.94 7.69
N PRO A 111 -6.57 11.44 7.31
CA PRO A 111 -6.14 10.11 7.74
C PRO A 111 -6.17 10.04 9.27
N TYR A 112 -6.76 9.00 9.83
CA TYR A 112 -6.76 8.79 11.27
C TYR A 112 -5.34 8.50 11.74
N THR A 113 -4.80 9.38 12.57
CA THR A 113 -3.50 9.22 13.23
C THR A 113 -3.75 8.68 14.64
N LEU A 114 -3.15 7.54 14.97
CA LEU A 114 -3.20 7.00 16.32
C LEU A 114 -2.29 7.85 17.23
N THR A 115 -2.75 8.13 18.43
CA THR A 115 -1.90 8.69 19.49
C THR A 115 -0.89 7.63 19.98
N VAL A 116 0.19 8.06 20.65
CA VAL A 116 1.17 7.12 21.23
C VAL A 116 0.49 6.14 22.19
N LYS A 117 -0.48 6.60 23.01
CA LYS A 117 -1.26 5.73 23.91
C LYS A 117 -2.09 4.69 23.18
N GLU A 118 -2.67 5.03 22.04
CA GLU A 118 -3.42 4.09 21.20
C GLU A 118 -2.47 3.08 20.54
N ILE A 119 -1.29 3.51 20.12
CA ILE A 119 -0.24 2.60 19.63
C ILE A 119 0.17 1.63 20.73
N ASP A 120 0.45 2.09 21.95
CA ASP A 120 0.82 1.21 23.07
C ASP A 120 -0.30 0.22 23.39
N LYS A 121 -1.57 0.68 23.41
CA LYS A 121 -2.74 -0.21 23.58
C LYS A 121 -2.84 -1.27 22.48
N LEU A 122 -2.59 -0.89 21.22
CA LEU A 122 -2.62 -1.82 20.08
C LEU A 122 -1.50 -2.85 20.18
N LEU A 123 -0.30 -2.39 20.55
CA LEU A 123 0.90 -3.21 20.65
C LEU A 123 0.95 -4.08 21.94
N ASP A 124 0.11 -3.80 22.92
CA ASP A 124 0.01 -4.61 24.14
C ASP A 124 -0.71 -5.95 23.88
N ILE A 125 -0.03 -6.89 23.22
CA ILE A 125 -0.55 -8.22 22.87
C ILE A 125 -0.01 -9.24 23.87
N GLU A 126 -0.91 -10.02 24.48
CA GLU A 126 -0.55 -11.18 25.28
C GLU A 126 0.06 -12.27 24.38
N LEU A 127 1.25 -12.74 24.72
CA LEU A 127 2.05 -13.66 23.92
C LEU A 127 1.83 -15.11 24.34
N VAL A 128 0.78 -15.75 23.87
CA VAL A 128 0.43 -17.13 24.20
C VAL A 128 0.80 -18.09 23.08
N THR A 129 0.38 -17.77 21.85
CA THR A 129 0.57 -18.63 20.69
C THR A 129 1.65 -18.07 19.75
N VAL A 130 2.22 -18.93 18.91
CA VAL A 130 3.17 -18.48 17.86
C VAL A 130 2.60 -17.39 16.97
N PHE A 131 1.27 -17.37 16.77
CA PHE A 131 0.60 -16.32 16.00
C PHE A 131 0.61 -14.99 16.75
N ASP A 132 0.52 -14.97 18.06
CA ASP A 132 0.59 -13.73 18.85
C ASP A 132 2.01 -13.12 18.76
N TYR A 133 3.06 -13.96 18.86
CA TYR A 133 4.44 -13.52 18.64
C TYR A 133 4.65 -12.94 17.25
N ARG A 134 4.12 -13.61 16.21
CA ARG A 134 4.19 -13.11 14.81
C ARG A 134 3.47 -11.77 14.67
N ASP A 135 2.21 -11.70 15.12
CA ASP A 135 1.38 -10.52 14.93
C ASP A 135 1.93 -9.32 15.73
N LYS A 136 2.46 -9.56 16.93
CA LYS A 136 3.19 -8.56 17.72
C LYS A 136 4.42 -8.07 16.97
N ALA A 137 5.27 -8.97 16.47
CA ALA A 137 6.47 -8.60 15.72
C ALA A 137 6.13 -7.81 14.45
N MET A 138 5.09 -8.21 13.73
CA MET A 138 4.63 -7.47 12.53
C MET A 138 4.17 -6.05 12.87
N LEU A 139 3.39 -5.87 13.93
CA LEU A 139 2.88 -4.55 14.33
C LEU A 139 3.99 -3.65 14.87
N GLU A 140 4.89 -4.19 15.71
CA GLU A 140 6.07 -3.44 16.19
C GLU A 140 6.96 -3.00 15.04
N LEU A 141 7.22 -3.90 14.10
CA LEU A 141 8.05 -3.59 12.94
C LEU A 141 7.38 -2.56 12.02
N MET A 142 6.08 -2.69 11.80
CA MET A 142 5.32 -1.78 10.96
C MET A 142 5.27 -0.36 11.52
N TYR A 143 5.01 -0.22 12.82
CA TYR A 143 5.04 1.08 13.49
C TYR A 143 6.47 1.58 13.66
N GLY A 144 7.42 0.70 13.99
CA GLY A 144 8.82 1.06 14.20
C GLY A 144 9.58 1.49 12.96
N THR A 145 9.12 1.12 11.76
CA THR A 145 9.86 1.39 10.51
C THR A 145 9.04 2.10 9.44
N GLY A 146 7.74 2.27 9.66
CA GLY A 146 6.84 2.91 8.71
C GLY A 146 6.68 2.16 7.38
N LEU A 147 6.92 0.85 7.34
CA LEU A 147 6.77 0.02 6.14
C LEU A 147 5.39 0.10 5.51
N ARG A 148 5.32 -0.03 4.17
CA ARG A 148 4.05 -0.39 3.51
C ARG A 148 3.70 -1.84 3.84
N VAL A 149 2.41 -2.16 3.92
CA VAL A 149 1.98 -3.55 4.18
C VAL A 149 2.53 -4.54 3.15
N SER A 150 2.65 -4.13 1.88
CA SER A 150 3.26 -4.96 0.83
C SER A 150 4.75 -5.24 1.10
N GLU A 151 5.47 -4.27 1.60
CA GLU A 151 6.88 -4.42 1.98
C GLU A 151 7.01 -5.34 3.18
N LEU A 152 6.20 -5.13 4.24
CA LEU A 152 6.19 -5.96 5.44
C LEU A 152 5.97 -7.46 5.14
N VAL A 153 4.98 -7.78 4.30
CA VAL A 153 4.66 -9.19 4.00
C VAL A 153 5.61 -9.84 3.01
N SER A 154 6.40 -9.06 2.27
CA SER A 154 7.42 -9.57 1.34
C SER A 154 8.82 -9.66 1.93
N LEU A 155 9.00 -9.29 3.21
CA LEU A 155 10.30 -9.44 3.88
C LEU A 155 10.71 -10.89 3.97
N THR A 156 11.99 -11.12 3.74
CA THR A 156 12.66 -12.41 4.00
C THR A 156 13.47 -12.35 5.28
N VAL A 157 13.92 -13.52 5.77
CA VAL A 157 14.79 -13.60 6.95
C VAL A 157 16.15 -12.93 6.69
N TYR A 158 16.56 -12.79 5.44
CA TYR A 158 17.82 -12.18 5.02
C TYR A 158 17.78 -10.65 4.92
N ASP A 159 16.56 -10.07 4.97
CA ASP A 159 16.38 -8.61 4.87
C ASP A 159 16.60 -7.90 6.21
N VAL A 160 16.79 -8.67 7.30
CA VAL A 160 16.98 -8.14 8.66
C VAL A 160 18.45 -8.26 9.08
N ASP A 161 19.09 -7.13 9.31
CA ASP A 161 20.41 -7.08 9.94
C ASP A 161 20.24 -6.84 11.44
N PHE A 162 20.36 -7.91 12.24
CA PHE A 162 20.21 -7.84 13.70
C PHE A 162 21.41 -7.21 14.39
N TYR A 163 22.57 -7.20 13.76
CA TYR A 163 23.79 -6.64 14.33
C TYR A 163 23.79 -5.11 14.21
N ASN A 164 23.49 -4.61 13.00
CA ASN A 164 23.47 -3.19 12.73
C ASN A 164 22.09 -2.54 12.95
N ALA A 165 21.10 -3.31 13.35
CA ALA A 165 19.73 -2.86 13.64
C ALA A 165 19.05 -2.16 12.46
N PHE A 166 19.05 -2.76 11.26
CA PHE A 166 18.35 -2.21 10.10
C PHE A 166 17.63 -3.27 9.25
N LEU A 167 16.66 -2.79 8.44
CA LEU A 167 15.99 -3.54 7.38
C LEU A 167 16.49 -3.09 6.02
N ARG A 168 16.71 -4.05 5.14
CA ARG A 168 16.86 -3.83 3.71
C ARG A 168 15.51 -4.02 3.03
N ILE A 169 15.01 -3.00 2.35
CA ILE A 169 13.67 -3.00 1.76
C ILE A 169 13.80 -2.80 0.26
N LYS A 170 13.24 -3.73 -0.51
CA LYS A 170 13.13 -3.62 -1.97
C LYS A 170 11.90 -2.80 -2.32
N GLY A 171 12.08 -1.66 -2.96
CA GLY A 171 11.02 -0.77 -3.42
C GLY A 171 10.63 -1.00 -4.88
N LYS A 172 9.77 -0.12 -5.41
CA LYS A 172 9.36 -0.14 -6.82
C LYS A 172 10.58 0.09 -7.73
N GLY A 173 10.72 -0.72 -8.79
CA GLY A 173 11.81 -0.61 -9.76
C GLY A 173 13.16 -1.09 -9.21
N SER A 174 13.16 -2.10 -8.34
CA SER A 174 14.38 -2.71 -7.74
C SER A 174 15.25 -1.73 -6.94
N LYS A 175 14.75 -0.54 -6.59
CA LYS A 175 15.45 0.37 -5.70
C LYS A 175 15.41 -0.16 -4.28
N GLU A 176 16.59 -0.29 -3.65
CA GLU A 176 16.69 -0.70 -2.27
C GLU A 176 16.82 0.53 -1.36
N ARG A 177 16.25 0.43 -0.15
CA ARG A 177 16.50 1.38 0.93
C ARG A 177 16.74 0.65 2.24
N ILE A 178 17.50 1.30 3.11
CA ILE A 178 17.79 0.84 4.46
C ILE A 178 16.94 1.66 5.43
N VAL A 179 16.29 0.98 6.38
CA VAL A 179 15.49 1.62 7.43
C VAL A 179 15.97 1.10 8.79
N PRO A 180 16.28 2.00 9.74
CA PRO A 180 16.68 1.58 11.09
C PRO A 180 15.52 0.89 11.81
N ILE A 181 15.87 -0.05 12.70
CA ILE A 181 14.93 -0.80 13.55
C ILE A 181 15.17 -0.40 15.00
N ASN A 182 14.12 -0.11 15.75
CA ASN A 182 14.23 0.15 17.19
C ASN A 182 14.37 -1.14 18.01
N ASN A 183 14.81 -1.00 19.26
CA ASN A 183 15.05 -2.12 20.15
C ASN A 183 13.79 -2.98 20.41
N ALA A 184 12.62 -2.35 20.55
CA ALA A 184 11.37 -3.06 20.76
C ALA A 184 11.02 -3.96 19.55
N SER A 185 11.12 -3.43 18.33
CA SER A 185 10.90 -4.20 17.09
C SER A 185 11.89 -5.36 16.98
N LEU A 186 13.18 -5.14 17.25
CA LEU A 186 14.21 -6.20 17.26
C LEU A 186 13.91 -7.27 18.28
N LYS A 187 13.54 -6.90 19.50
CA LYS A 187 13.19 -7.82 20.60
C LYS A 187 12.06 -8.76 20.17
N TYR A 188 10.94 -8.20 19.72
CA TYR A 188 9.78 -9.01 19.35
C TYR A 188 9.99 -9.81 18.07
N LEU A 189 10.82 -9.31 17.16
CA LEU A 189 11.20 -10.05 15.97
C LEU A 189 12.05 -11.30 16.32
N LYS A 190 13.03 -11.18 17.23
CA LYS A 190 13.82 -12.31 17.75
C LYS A 190 12.91 -13.34 18.42
N LEU A 191 12.03 -12.90 19.34
CA LEU A 191 11.08 -13.77 20.04
C LEU A 191 10.15 -14.53 19.07
N TYR A 192 9.77 -13.93 17.96
CA TYR A 192 9.01 -14.61 16.90
C TYR A 192 9.88 -15.61 16.15
N LEU A 193 11.09 -15.23 15.73
CA LEU A 193 12.00 -16.10 14.98
C LEU A 193 12.34 -17.37 15.74
N ASP A 194 12.55 -17.30 17.05
CA ASP A 194 12.79 -18.48 17.92
C ASP A 194 11.63 -19.49 17.85
N ARG A 195 10.42 -19.05 17.52
CA ARG A 195 9.20 -19.86 17.44
C ARG A 195 8.72 -20.12 16.02
N ARG A 196 9.30 -19.45 15.03
CA ARG A 196 8.87 -19.50 13.62
C ARG A 196 8.92 -20.92 13.05
N CYS A 197 9.84 -21.77 13.51
CA CYS A 197 9.95 -23.17 13.10
C CYS A 197 8.64 -23.95 13.35
N LEU A 198 7.84 -23.59 14.35
CA LEU A 198 6.54 -24.23 14.63
C LEU A 198 5.52 -23.99 13.49
N LEU A 199 5.68 -22.92 12.70
CA LEU A 199 4.82 -22.63 11.55
C LEU A 199 5.30 -23.30 10.27
N LEU A 200 6.57 -23.64 10.14
CA LEU A 200 7.16 -24.22 8.91
C LEU A 200 6.61 -25.62 8.60
N LYS A 201 6.19 -26.40 9.62
CA LYS A 201 5.57 -27.74 9.44
C LYS A 201 6.36 -28.64 8.47
N LYS A 202 7.68 -28.72 8.62
CA LYS A 202 8.62 -29.47 7.75
C LYS A 202 8.83 -28.86 6.35
N LYS A 203 8.32 -27.66 6.06
CA LYS A 203 8.63 -26.89 4.85
C LYS A 203 9.84 -25.98 5.07
N THR A 204 10.45 -25.55 3.97
CA THR A 204 11.42 -24.45 3.99
C THR A 204 10.76 -23.20 3.41
N SER A 205 11.08 -22.05 3.97
CA SER A 205 10.62 -20.76 3.45
C SER A 205 11.55 -19.66 3.89
N ASP A 206 11.92 -18.78 3.00
CA ASP A 206 12.75 -17.59 3.31
C ASP A 206 11.90 -16.42 3.79
N GLU A 207 10.59 -16.48 3.63
CA GLU A 207 9.67 -15.42 4.02
C GLU A 207 9.69 -15.21 5.53
N LEU A 208 9.87 -13.96 5.96
CA LEU A 208 10.01 -13.63 7.38
C LEU A 208 8.76 -14.00 8.17
N PHE A 209 7.58 -13.59 7.70
CA PHE A 209 6.31 -13.80 8.41
C PHE A 209 5.44 -14.85 7.73
N LEU A 210 5.14 -15.92 8.47
CA LEU A 210 4.43 -17.08 7.96
C LEU A 210 2.95 -17.11 8.37
N ASN A 211 2.13 -17.67 7.51
CA ASN A 211 0.74 -18.02 7.79
C ASN A 211 0.64 -19.40 8.47
N ALA A 212 -0.58 -19.85 8.77
CA ALA A 212 -0.84 -21.16 9.39
C ALA A 212 -0.48 -22.37 8.50
N ARG A 213 -0.17 -22.15 7.20
CA ARG A 213 0.23 -23.20 6.25
C ARG A 213 1.75 -23.31 6.10
N GLY A 214 2.52 -22.44 6.78
CA GLY A 214 3.98 -22.35 6.65
C GLY A 214 4.44 -21.59 5.39
N GLU A 215 3.57 -20.81 4.80
CA GLU A 215 3.81 -19.94 3.64
C GLU A 215 3.80 -18.49 4.09
N GLY A 216 4.28 -17.55 3.25
CA GLY A 216 4.21 -16.14 3.54
C GLY A 216 2.82 -15.63 3.82
N ILE A 217 2.69 -14.76 4.81
CA ILE A 217 1.41 -14.14 5.11
C ILE A 217 1.05 -13.12 4.02
N SER A 218 -0.18 -13.19 3.50
CA SER A 218 -0.66 -12.22 2.53
C SER A 218 -1.06 -10.88 3.19
N ARG A 219 -1.14 -9.80 2.38
CA ARG A 219 -1.67 -8.50 2.82
C ARG A 219 -3.07 -8.62 3.43
N GLN A 220 -3.93 -9.44 2.83
CA GLN A 220 -5.28 -9.70 3.34
C GLN A 220 -5.25 -10.45 4.67
N GLY A 221 -4.33 -11.42 4.82
CA GLY A 221 -4.11 -12.15 6.07
C GLY A 221 -3.68 -11.23 7.20
N PHE A 222 -2.70 -10.36 6.97
CA PHE A 222 -2.27 -9.35 7.94
C PHE A 222 -3.43 -8.39 8.30
N PHE A 223 -4.14 -7.87 7.30
CA PHE A 223 -5.28 -6.98 7.55
C PHE A 223 -6.37 -7.64 8.38
N LYS A 224 -6.70 -8.91 8.11
CA LYS A 224 -7.67 -9.69 8.90
C LYS A 224 -7.21 -9.85 10.36
N ASN A 225 -5.92 -10.12 10.58
CA ASN A 225 -5.36 -10.23 11.93
C ASN A 225 -5.39 -8.89 12.67
N LEU A 226 -4.99 -7.80 12.01
CA LEU A 226 -5.10 -6.45 12.58
C LEU A 226 -6.53 -6.14 13.03
N LYS A 227 -7.55 -6.44 12.20
CA LYS A 227 -8.95 -6.23 12.57
C LYS A 227 -9.39 -7.04 13.79
N LYS A 228 -8.93 -8.29 13.90
CA LYS A 228 -9.20 -9.13 15.07
C LYS A 228 -8.58 -8.55 16.35
N ILE A 229 -7.34 -8.06 16.27
CA ILE A 229 -6.65 -7.43 17.41
C ILE A 229 -7.38 -6.16 17.83
N LEU A 230 -7.74 -5.29 16.88
CA LEU A 230 -8.50 -4.07 17.14
C LEU A 230 -9.84 -4.37 17.84
N ALA A 231 -10.59 -5.35 17.34
CA ALA A 231 -11.85 -5.76 17.93
C ALA A 231 -11.66 -6.31 19.37
N LYS A 232 -10.65 -7.18 19.60
CA LYS A 232 -10.33 -7.72 20.94
C LYS A 232 -9.99 -6.61 21.94
N LYS A 233 -9.39 -5.50 21.47
CA LYS A 233 -8.98 -4.36 22.31
C LYS A 233 -10.02 -3.23 22.40
N GLY A 234 -11.19 -3.41 21.79
CA GLY A 234 -12.23 -2.36 21.75
C GLY A 234 -11.73 -1.08 21.08
N MET A 235 -10.91 -1.20 20.02
CA MET A 235 -10.38 -0.07 19.25
C MET A 235 -11.17 0.11 17.93
N PRO A 236 -11.17 1.33 17.37
CA PRO A 236 -11.87 1.61 16.11
C PRO A 236 -11.44 0.68 14.98
N THR A 237 -12.40 0.10 14.28
CA THR A 237 -12.12 -0.85 13.19
C THR A 237 -11.73 -0.17 11.87
N ASN A 238 -11.80 1.14 11.76
CA ASN A 238 -11.30 1.90 10.61
C ASN A 238 -9.76 2.05 10.60
N ILE A 239 -9.07 1.71 11.69
CA ILE A 239 -7.61 1.66 11.74
C ILE A 239 -7.10 0.63 10.72
N SER A 240 -6.11 1.03 9.94
CA SER A 240 -5.54 0.28 8.83
C SER A 240 -4.01 0.26 8.90
N PRO A 241 -3.32 -0.59 8.12
CA PRO A 241 -1.87 -0.51 7.98
C PRO A 241 -1.36 0.87 7.56
N HIS A 242 -2.12 1.59 6.74
CA HIS A 242 -1.81 2.97 6.38
C HIS A 242 -1.88 3.93 7.56
N SER A 243 -2.83 3.72 8.48
CA SER A 243 -2.93 4.53 9.71
C SER A 243 -1.67 4.37 10.58
N LEU A 244 -1.15 3.13 10.74
CA LEU A 244 0.09 2.87 11.48
C LEU A 244 1.31 3.57 10.86
N ARG A 245 1.45 3.45 9.53
CA ARG A 245 2.52 4.14 8.81
C ARG A 245 2.38 5.66 8.87
N HIS A 246 1.18 6.18 8.82
CA HIS A 246 0.94 7.62 8.97
C HIS A 246 1.28 8.09 10.38
N SER A 247 0.88 7.34 11.41
CA SER A 247 1.24 7.63 12.81
C SER A 247 2.75 7.60 13.04
N PHE A 248 3.48 6.64 12.44
CA PHE A 248 4.95 6.63 12.44
C PHE A 248 5.53 7.94 11.93
N ALA A 249 5.08 8.39 10.75
CA ALA A 249 5.58 9.62 10.13
C ALA A 249 5.25 10.85 10.98
N THR A 250 4.01 10.96 11.46
CA THR A 250 3.52 12.07 12.25
C THR A 250 4.28 12.18 13.58
N HIS A 251 4.42 11.08 14.31
CA HIS A 251 5.12 11.07 15.59
C HIS A 251 6.60 11.42 15.47
N LEU A 252 7.27 10.97 14.41
CA LEU A 252 8.65 11.39 14.15
C LEU A 252 8.77 12.90 13.93
N ILE A 253 7.89 13.47 13.08
CA ILE A 253 7.88 14.91 12.78
C ILE A 253 7.52 15.74 14.02
N GLU A 254 6.50 15.34 14.77
CA GLU A 254 6.07 16.01 16.01
C GLU A 254 7.18 16.01 17.07
N ASN A 255 8.00 14.96 17.09
CA ASN A 255 9.16 14.86 18.00
C ASN A 255 10.42 15.57 17.46
N GLY A 256 10.34 16.22 16.30
CA GLY A 256 11.42 17.04 15.76
C GLY A 256 12.33 16.38 14.73
N ALA A 257 11.95 15.20 14.19
CA ALA A 257 12.71 14.61 13.10
C ALA A 257 12.65 15.46 11.82
N ASP A 258 13.76 15.49 11.09
CA ASP A 258 13.83 16.18 9.81
C ASP A 258 12.92 15.51 8.78
N LEU A 259 12.10 16.33 8.10
CA LEU A 259 11.13 15.86 7.11
C LEU A 259 11.78 15.02 5.98
N ARG A 260 12.99 15.37 5.53
CA ARG A 260 13.72 14.63 4.52
C ARG A 260 14.14 13.25 5.02
N SER A 261 14.57 13.15 6.28
CA SER A 261 14.89 11.88 6.93
C SER A 261 13.66 10.97 6.95
N VAL A 262 12.50 11.50 7.34
CA VAL A 262 11.23 10.73 7.35
C VAL A 262 10.81 10.32 5.95
N GLN A 263 10.89 11.21 4.96
CA GLN A 263 10.58 10.90 3.56
C GLN A 263 11.49 9.80 3.00
N THR A 264 12.77 9.82 3.34
CA THR A 264 13.76 8.80 2.96
C THR A 264 13.39 7.45 3.55
N MET A 265 13.09 7.37 4.85
CA MET A 265 12.65 6.12 5.49
C MET A 265 11.37 5.57 4.86
N LEU A 266 10.44 6.44 4.50
CA LEU A 266 9.18 6.05 3.87
C LEU A 266 9.34 5.65 2.39
N GLY A 267 10.42 5.99 1.71
CA GLY A 267 10.65 5.70 0.29
C GLY A 267 9.66 6.44 -0.61
N HIS A 268 9.55 7.76 -0.45
CA HIS A 268 8.80 8.62 -1.36
C HIS A 268 9.64 8.89 -2.60
N SER A 269 9.11 8.52 -3.79
CA SER A 269 9.83 8.50 -5.07
C SER A 269 10.05 9.88 -5.71
N ASP A 270 9.43 10.93 -5.21
CA ASP A 270 9.43 12.26 -5.86
C ASP A 270 10.65 13.14 -5.53
N ILE A 271 11.61 12.61 -4.78
CA ILE A 271 12.88 13.31 -4.61
C ILE A 271 13.86 12.74 -5.62
N THR A 272 14.00 13.44 -6.75
CA THR A 272 15.02 13.28 -7.79
C THR A 272 16.44 13.38 -7.20
N THR A 273 16.93 12.29 -6.60
CA THR A 273 18.38 12.11 -6.36
C THR A 273 18.69 10.64 -6.18
N THR A 274 18.74 9.91 -7.30
CA THR A 274 19.32 8.56 -7.37
C THR A 274 20.84 8.65 -7.51
N LYS A 275 21.49 9.56 -6.77
CA LYS A 275 22.95 9.60 -6.73
C LYS A 275 23.39 9.80 -5.27
N ILE A 276 24.14 8.82 -4.80
CA ILE A 276 24.95 8.85 -3.58
C ILE A 276 24.11 8.72 -2.27
N TYR A 277 23.60 7.54 -1.99
CA TYR A 277 23.41 7.12 -0.61
C TYR A 277 24.77 6.72 -0.04
N THR A 278 25.55 7.72 0.33
CA THR A 278 26.79 7.56 1.08
C THR A 278 26.48 7.18 2.53
N HIS A 279 27.41 6.52 3.21
CA HIS A 279 27.34 6.19 4.64
C HIS A 279 26.83 7.38 5.52
N ILE A 280 27.22 8.59 5.17
CA ILE A 280 26.87 9.84 5.89
C ILE A 280 25.35 10.14 5.90
N SER A 281 24.63 9.87 4.81
CA SER A 281 23.18 10.10 4.77
C SER A 281 22.41 9.10 5.64
N ASN A 282 22.91 7.87 5.75
CA ASN A 282 22.33 6.83 6.59
C ASN A 282 22.55 7.12 8.09
N GLU A 283 23.70 7.64 8.47
CA GLU A 283 23.98 8.02 9.86
C GLU A 283 23.04 9.13 10.36
N LYS A 284 22.83 10.18 9.55
CA LYS A 284 21.88 11.26 9.90
C LYS A 284 20.46 10.72 10.06
N VAL A 285 19.97 9.91 9.12
CA VAL A 285 18.65 9.30 9.18
C VAL A 285 18.49 8.40 10.41
N THR A 286 19.51 7.60 10.71
CA THR A 286 19.51 6.74 11.90
C THR A 286 19.52 7.55 13.19
N LYS A 287 20.32 8.61 13.26
CA LYS A 287 20.36 9.52 14.43
C LYS A 287 19.02 10.21 14.64
N ASP A 288 18.43 10.78 13.60
CA ASP A 288 17.10 11.42 13.67
C ASP A 288 16.03 10.42 14.13
N TYR A 289 16.09 9.19 13.63
CA TYR A 289 15.18 8.13 14.04
C TYR A 289 15.32 7.77 15.53
N LEU A 290 16.55 7.51 15.99
CA LEU A 290 16.81 7.08 17.37
C LEU A 290 16.44 8.15 18.41
N ILE A 291 16.60 9.43 18.07
CA ILE A 291 16.25 10.54 18.96
C ILE A 291 14.73 10.78 19.01
N ASN A 292 14.05 10.66 17.89
CA ASN A 292 12.69 11.18 17.70
C ASN A 292 11.60 10.11 17.67
N HIS A 293 11.96 8.83 17.47
CA HIS A 293 10.94 7.77 17.46
C HIS A 293 10.54 7.39 18.89
N PRO A 294 9.20 7.38 19.25
CA PRO A 294 8.75 7.14 20.63
C PRO A 294 9.25 5.83 21.25
N ARG A 295 9.42 4.77 20.41
CA ARG A 295 9.87 3.45 20.88
C ARG A 295 11.36 3.17 20.61
N ALA A 296 12.13 4.15 20.16
CA ALA A 296 13.58 4.02 20.01
C ALA A 296 14.35 4.49 21.25
N LYS A 297 13.72 5.28 22.13
CA LYS A 297 14.30 5.66 23.41
C LYS A 297 14.50 4.38 24.21
N LYS A 298 15.72 4.18 24.76
CA LYS A 298 16.06 3.03 25.61
C LYS A 298 15.04 2.97 26.76
N GLU A 299 14.46 1.77 26.98
CA GLU A 299 13.94 1.42 28.29
C GLU A 299 15.16 1.45 29.23
N GLU A 300 15.16 2.38 30.20
CA GLU A 300 16.11 2.39 31.32
C GLU A 300 15.94 1.14 32.16
#